data_1bdcb4188e439de96137d337febe4de6
#
_entry.id   1bdcb4188e439de96137d337febe4de6
#
_cell.length_a   1.000
_cell.length_b   1.000
_cell.length_c   1.000
_cell.angle_alpha   90.00
_cell.angle_beta   90.00
_cell.angle_gamma   90.00
#
_symmetry.space_group_name_H-M   'P 1'
#
loop_
_entity.id
_entity.type
_entity.pdbx_description
1 polymer ?
#
loop_
_entity_poly.entity_id
_entity_poly.type
_entity_poly.pdbx_seq_one_letter_code
_entity_poly.pdbx_strand_id
1 'polypeptide(L)'
;MGLFKKFTNKFTAPETNLQLNLNKFSVALGENLDGTLIVSSKEDIDAEGVRCEIQCVEQAKVIKQVYDSELRRTLPREVQDSAVLFSARPALCGPTRFSNGETRNFAVNVNIPAGGRPTYQSIDRRVTWTIKGVVAVDGRPDATSRTAEIQVTPPSAQPVIREKEIVREVVMIPCKYCSSLMDQTLTCCPNCGAKRTA
;
A
#
# COMPACT_ATOMS: atom_id res chain seq x y z
N MET A 1 -7.35 -35.48 -36.46
CA MET A 1 -6.38 -34.96 -35.45
C MET A 1 -6.92 -33.88 -34.52
N GLY A 2 -8.25 -33.68 -34.39
CA GLY A 2 -8.83 -32.55 -33.63
C GLY A 2 -9.29 -32.84 -32.19
N LEU A 3 -9.56 -34.08 -31.82
CA LEU A 3 -10.16 -34.39 -30.51
C LEU A 3 -9.14 -34.43 -29.36
N PHE A 4 -7.92 -34.85 -29.61
CA PHE A 4 -6.89 -34.88 -28.58
C PHE A 4 -6.40 -33.48 -28.17
N LYS A 5 -6.39 -32.48 -29.06
CA LYS A 5 -6.03 -31.10 -28.76
C LYS A 5 -7.00 -30.41 -27.79
N LYS A 6 -8.30 -30.77 -27.83
CA LYS A 6 -9.32 -30.24 -26.92
C LYS A 6 -9.20 -30.74 -25.48
N PHE A 7 -8.69 -31.96 -25.28
CA PHE A 7 -8.54 -32.55 -23.93
C PHE A 7 -7.28 -32.05 -23.21
N THR A 8 -6.18 -31.79 -23.92
CA THR A 8 -4.94 -31.29 -23.33
C THR A 8 -5.06 -29.81 -22.90
N ASN A 9 -5.89 -29.01 -23.56
CA ASN A 9 -6.06 -27.60 -23.22
C ASN A 9 -6.77 -27.35 -21.89
N LYS A 10 -7.51 -28.29 -21.31
CA LYS A 10 -8.20 -28.14 -20.02
C LYS A 10 -7.26 -28.12 -18.80
N PHE A 11 -6.03 -28.61 -18.94
CA PHE A 11 -5.09 -28.77 -17.84
C PHE A 11 -3.90 -27.81 -17.91
N THR A 12 -3.79 -27.03 -18.97
CA THR A 12 -2.69 -26.06 -19.16
C THR A 12 -3.23 -24.64 -19.23
N ALA A 13 -2.52 -23.72 -18.59
CA ALA A 13 -2.81 -22.29 -18.73
C ALA A 13 -2.69 -21.89 -20.21
N PRO A 14 -3.42 -20.85 -20.66
CA PRO A 14 -3.33 -20.37 -22.02
C PRO A 14 -1.90 -19.88 -22.34
N GLU A 15 -1.47 -20.08 -23.61
CA GLU A 15 -0.19 -19.62 -24.09
C GLU A 15 -0.17 -18.08 -24.24
N THR A 16 -0.07 -17.41 -23.10
CA THR A 16 -0.01 -15.95 -23.02
C THR A 16 1.23 -15.51 -22.28
N ASN A 17 1.77 -14.38 -22.69
CA ASN A 17 2.83 -13.70 -21.95
C ASN A 17 2.25 -12.45 -21.28
N LEU A 18 2.30 -12.41 -19.94
CA LEU A 18 1.84 -11.29 -19.15
C LEU A 18 3.04 -10.57 -18.56
N GLN A 19 3.14 -9.27 -18.80
CA GLN A 19 4.17 -8.41 -18.25
C GLN A 19 3.51 -7.27 -17.46
N LEU A 20 3.74 -7.24 -16.16
CA LEU A 20 3.28 -6.17 -15.28
C LEU A 20 4.40 -5.14 -15.11
N ASN A 21 4.17 -3.93 -15.60
CA ASN A 21 5.09 -2.80 -15.49
C ASN A 21 4.48 -1.78 -14.52
N LEU A 22 5.07 -1.62 -13.35
CA LEU A 22 4.66 -0.64 -12.35
C LEU A 22 5.45 0.66 -12.54
N ASN A 23 4.78 1.80 -12.43
CA ASN A 23 5.44 3.11 -12.53
C ASN A 23 6.37 3.38 -11.33
N LYS A 24 6.04 2.80 -10.17
CA LYS A 24 6.84 2.86 -8.94
C LYS A 24 6.72 1.55 -8.17
N PHE A 25 7.76 1.15 -7.48
CA PHE A 25 7.77 -0.02 -6.59
C PHE A 25 7.62 0.35 -5.11
N SER A 26 7.51 1.63 -4.80
CA SER A 26 7.24 2.15 -3.45
C SER A 26 6.03 3.05 -3.47
N VAL A 27 5.10 2.83 -2.53
CA VAL A 27 3.82 3.53 -2.43
C VAL A 27 3.44 3.69 -0.96
N ALA A 28 2.81 4.81 -0.57
CA ALA A 28 2.35 4.97 0.79
C ALA A 28 0.96 4.35 1.01
N LEU A 29 0.65 3.96 2.25
CA LEU A 29 -0.70 3.56 2.64
C LEU A 29 -1.69 4.69 2.30
N GLY A 30 -2.82 4.34 1.69
CA GLY A 30 -3.84 5.27 1.20
C GLY A 30 -3.60 5.83 -0.20
N GLU A 31 -2.45 5.58 -0.82
CA GLU A 31 -2.14 6.00 -2.19
C GLU A 31 -2.51 4.94 -3.23
N ASN A 32 -2.51 5.34 -4.49
CA ASN A 32 -2.69 4.45 -5.62
C ASN A 32 -1.35 3.96 -6.17
N LEU A 33 -1.33 2.69 -6.53
CA LEU A 33 -0.27 2.03 -7.27
C LEU A 33 -0.67 1.98 -8.75
N ASP A 34 0.09 2.68 -9.59
CA ASP A 34 -0.18 2.80 -11.01
C ASP A 34 0.82 2.00 -11.84
N GLY A 35 0.35 1.52 -12.99
CA GLY A 35 1.18 0.77 -13.92
C GLY A 35 0.43 0.36 -15.18
N THR A 36 1.01 -0.60 -15.90
CA THR A 36 0.43 -1.18 -17.10
C THR A 36 0.65 -2.68 -17.10
N LEU A 37 -0.41 -3.44 -17.34
CA LEU A 37 -0.35 -4.86 -17.62
C LEU A 37 -0.40 -5.07 -19.13
N ILE A 38 0.66 -5.63 -19.69
CA ILE A 38 0.76 -6.01 -21.10
C ILE A 38 0.42 -7.49 -21.20
N VAL A 39 -0.55 -7.81 -22.05
CA VAL A 39 -0.99 -9.19 -22.32
C VAL A 39 -0.75 -9.48 -23.80
N SER A 40 0.09 -10.47 -24.10
CA SER A 40 0.34 -10.95 -25.46
C SER A 40 -0.11 -12.39 -25.57
N SER A 41 -1.08 -12.67 -26.42
CA SER A 41 -1.59 -14.03 -26.64
C SER A 41 -0.89 -14.71 -27.81
N LYS A 42 -0.58 -16.00 -27.66
CA LYS A 42 -0.06 -16.85 -28.73
C LYS A 42 -1.09 -17.84 -29.26
N GLU A 43 -2.32 -17.75 -28.79
CA GLU A 43 -3.47 -18.54 -29.25
C GLU A 43 -4.75 -17.71 -29.16
N ASP A 44 -5.81 -18.15 -29.82
CA ASP A 44 -7.15 -17.56 -29.68
C ASP A 44 -7.72 -17.97 -28.31
N ILE A 45 -8.07 -17.01 -27.48
CA ILE A 45 -8.65 -17.25 -26.16
C ILE A 45 -9.84 -16.34 -25.89
N ASP A 46 -10.89 -16.93 -25.31
CA ASP A 46 -12.01 -16.19 -24.73
C ASP A 46 -11.77 -16.05 -23.23
N ALA A 47 -11.29 -14.88 -22.83
CA ALA A 47 -10.99 -14.59 -21.43
C ALA A 47 -12.26 -14.13 -20.71
N GLU A 48 -12.51 -14.66 -19.50
CA GLU A 48 -13.56 -14.18 -18.60
C GLU A 48 -13.25 -12.78 -18.05
N GLY A 49 -11.98 -12.41 -18.05
CA GLY A 49 -11.54 -11.08 -17.66
C GLY A 49 -10.03 -11.00 -17.45
N VAL A 50 -9.60 -9.74 -17.35
CA VAL A 50 -8.22 -9.38 -16.98
C VAL A 50 -8.27 -8.64 -15.65
N ARG A 51 -7.47 -9.06 -14.67
CA ARG A 51 -7.43 -8.46 -13.34
C ARG A 51 -6.01 -8.38 -12.80
N CYS A 52 -5.82 -7.57 -11.79
CA CYS A 52 -4.68 -7.69 -10.90
C CYS A 52 -5.06 -8.46 -9.64
N GLU A 53 -4.10 -9.11 -9.02
CA GLU A 53 -4.24 -9.67 -7.68
C GLU A 53 -3.16 -9.06 -6.80
N ILE A 54 -3.59 -8.35 -5.75
CA ILE A 54 -2.70 -7.76 -4.76
C ILE A 54 -2.94 -8.42 -3.42
N GLN A 55 -1.86 -8.70 -2.69
CA GLN A 55 -1.92 -9.36 -1.41
C GLN A 55 -0.87 -8.82 -0.45
N CYS A 56 -1.27 -8.66 0.81
CA CYS A 56 -0.38 -8.40 1.93
C CYS A 56 -0.36 -9.63 2.82
N VAL A 57 0.82 -10.18 3.07
CA VAL A 57 1.02 -11.36 3.90
C VAL A 57 1.98 -11.04 5.03
N GLU A 58 1.59 -11.39 6.25
CA GLU A 58 2.47 -11.39 7.41
C GLU A 58 2.97 -12.81 7.67
N GLN A 59 4.27 -12.95 7.83
CA GLN A 59 4.92 -14.17 8.30
C GLN A 59 5.56 -13.86 9.64
N ALA A 60 5.29 -14.69 10.66
CA ALA A 60 5.84 -14.50 11.99
C ALA A 60 6.32 -15.83 12.57
N LYS A 61 7.42 -15.81 13.30
CA LYS A 61 7.85 -16.92 14.13
C LYS A 61 7.09 -16.84 15.45
N VAL A 62 6.37 -17.90 15.77
CA VAL A 62 5.58 -17.98 17.01
C VAL A 62 5.89 -19.27 17.74
N ILE A 63 5.83 -19.23 19.05
CA ILE A 63 5.97 -20.44 19.87
C ILE A 63 4.59 -21.06 20.03
N LYS A 64 4.38 -22.23 19.46
CA LYS A 64 3.15 -23.02 19.62
C LYS A 64 3.41 -24.24 20.50
N GLN A 65 2.42 -24.57 21.31
CA GLN A 65 2.45 -25.82 22.08
C GLN A 65 2.06 -26.97 21.15
N VAL A 66 3.03 -27.82 20.82
CA VAL A 66 2.86 -28.96 19.92
C VAL A 66 2.96 -30.26 20.71
N TYR A 67 1.95 -31.13 20.54
CA TYR A 67 2.01 -32.46 21.16
C TYR A 67 3.03 -33.32 20.43
N ASP A 68 3.99 -33.84 21.20
CA ASP A 68 5.00 -34.77 20.72
C ASP A 68 4.55 -36.21 21.06
N SER A 69 4.27 -36.98 20.00
CA SER A 69 3.75 -38.35 20.14
C SER A 69 4.77 -39.36 20.72
N GLU A 70 6.04 -39.11 20.49
CA GLU A 70 7.14 -40.00 21.00
C GLU A 70 7.33 -39.74 22.49
N LEU A 71 7.32 -38.50 22.91
CA LEU A 71 7.52 -38.11 24.30
C LEU A 71 6.20 -38.07 25.09
N ARG A 72 5.05 -38.27 24.42
CA ARG A 72 3.68 -38.21 24.99
C ARG A 72 3.42 -36.96 25.83
N ARG A 73 3.97 -35.81 25.42
CA ARG A 73 3.81 -34.56 26.12
C ARG A 73 3.78 -33.38 25.14
N THR A 74 3.20 -32.29 25.58
CA THR A 74 3.19 -31.04 24.83
C THR A 74 4.45 -30.27 25.09
N LEU A 75 5.12 -29.84 24.01
CA LEU A 75 6.37 -29.08 24.05
C LEU A 75 6.20 -27.76 23.29
N PRO A 76 6.82 -26.67 23.76
CA PRO A 76 6.88 -25.44 23.00
C PRO A 76 7.81 -25.64 21.78
N ARG A 77 7.29 -25.37 20.59
CA ARG A 77 8.07 -25.38 19.34
C ARG A 77 7.92 -24.06 18.62
N GLU A 78 9.03 -23.53 18.12
CA GLU A 78 9.01 -22.41 17.20
C GLU A 78 8.47 -22.88 15.86
N VAL A 79 7.41 -22.23 15.38
CA VAL A 79 6.79 -22.49 14.09
C VAL A 79 6.63 -21.19 13.34
N GLN A 80 6.74 -21.25 12.00
CA GLN A 80 6.43 -20.13 11.15
C GLN A 80 4.93 -20.09 10.92
N ASP A 81 4.29 -18.99 11.30
CA ASP A 81 2.89 -18.72 11.05
C ASP A 81 2.75 -17.71 9.90
N SER A 82 1.67 -17.82 9.12
CA SER A 82 1.42 -16.94 7.99
C SER A 82 -0.04 -16.50 7.98
N ALA A 83 -0.25 -15.21 7.84
CA ALA A 83 -1.59 -14.61 7.80
C ALA A 83 -1.71 -13.66 6.60
N VAL A 84 -2.81 -13.77 5.87
CA VAL A 84 -3.19 -12.82 4.83
C VAL A 84 -3.86 -11.63 5.52
N LEU A 85 -3.20 -10.48 5.51
CA LEU A 85 -3.70 -9.25 6.13
C LEU A 85 -4.61 -8.46 5.19
N PHE A 86 -4.35 -8.55 3.89
CA PHE A 86 -5.15 -7.90 2.87
C PHE A 86 -5.09 -8.69 1.57
N SER A 87 -6.19 -8.75 0.84
CA SER A 87 -6.26 -9.33 -0.50
C SER A 87 -7.33 -8.60 -1.31
N ALA A 88 -6.99 -8.19 -2.54
CA ALA A 88 -7.92 -7.60 -3.47
C ALA A 88 -7.64 -8.09 -4.90
N ARG A 89 -8.70 -8.09 -5.72
CA ARG A 89 -8.68 -8.54 -7.11
C ARG A 89 -9.32 -7.51 -8.03
N PRO A 90 -8.76 -6.30 -8.16
CA PRO A 90 -9.34 -5.28 -9.03
C PRO A 90 -9.37 -5.76 -10.49
N ALA A 91 -10.56 -5.69 -11.10
CA ALA A 91 -10.75 -5.99 -12.51
C ALA A 91 -10.20 -4.83 -13.37
N LEU A 92 -9.43 -5.16 -14.39
CA LEU A 92 -8.93 -4.22 -15.39
C LEU A 92 -9.81 -4.23 -16.64
N CYS A 93 -10.34 -5.40 -17.00
CA CYS A 93 -11.26 -5.59 -18.12
C CYS A 93 -12.19 -6.75 -17.81
N GLY A 94 -13.45 -6.66 -18.25
CA GLY A 94 -14.41 -7.77 -18.24
C GLY A 94 -14.12 -8.80 -19.32
N PRO A 95 -15.12 -9.64 -19.67
CA PRO A 95 -14.96 -10.67 -20.67
C PRO A 95 -14.46 -10.08 -22.00
N THR A 96 -13.42 -10.67 -22.54
CA THR A 96 -12.78 -10.19 -23.77
C THR A 96 -12.12 -11.33 -24.53
N ARG A 97 -12.05 -11.20 -25.86
CA ARG A 97 -11.37 -12.16 -26.71
C ARG A 97 -10.00 -11.63 -27.11
N PHE A 98 -9.01 -12.50 -27.09
CA PHE A 98 -7.69 -12.26 -27.66
C PHE A 98 -7.49 -13.18 -28.87
N SER A 99 -6.97 -12.61 -29.94
CA SER A 99 -6.55 -13.36 -31.12
C SER A 99 -5.09 -13.78 -30.99
N ASN A 100 -4.73 -14.84 -31.71
CA ASN A 100 -3.33 -15.27 -31.78
C ASN A 100 -2.42 -14.15 -32.31
N GLY A 101 -1.34 -13.87 -31.59
CA GLY A 101 -0.39 -12.79 -31.87
C GLY A 101 -0.81 -11.39 -31.37
N GLU A 102 -2.01 -11.28 -30.82
CA GLU A 102 -2.51 -9.99 -30.32
C GLU A 102 -1.84 -9.57 -29.00
N THR A 103 -1.52 -8.27 -28.91
CA THR A 103 -1.00 -7.66 -27.69
C THR A 103 -1.90 -6.50 -27.29
N ARG A 104 -2.32 -6.47 -26.03
CA ARG A 104 -3.11 -5.39 -25.44
C ARG A 104 -2.49 -4.88 -24.14
N ASN A 105 -2.68 -3.59 -23.90
CA ASN A 105 -2.22 -2.90 -22.69
C ASN A 105 -3.44 -2.52 -21.84
N PHE A 106 -3.37 -2.84 -20.55
CA PHE A 106 -4.39 -2.50 -19.57
C PHE A 106 -3.79 -1.58 -18.52
N ALA A 107 -4.43 -0.42 -18.30
CA ALA A 107 -4.03 0.47 -17.23
C ALA A 107 -4.30 -0.19 -15.87
N VAL A 108 -3.29 -0.20 -15.02
CA VAL A 108 -3.36 -0.68 -13.64
C VAL A 108 -3.45 0.53 -12.72
N ASN A 109 -4.51 0.61 -11.92
CA ASN A 109 -4.66 1.57 -10.83
C ASN A 109 -5.26 0.83 -9.63
N VAL A 110 -4.44 0.59 -8.61
CA VAL A 110 -4.83 -0.19 -7.45
C VAL A 110 -4.65 0.65 -6.19
N ASN A 111 -5.72 0.88 -5.45
CA ASN A 111 -5.67 1.58 -4.19
C ASN A 111 -5.07 0.70 -3.08
N ILE A 112 -4.05 1.22 -2.39
CA ILE A 112 -3.48 0.60 -1.19
C ILE A 112 -4.28 1.09 0.02
N PRO A 113 -4.89 0.23 0.83
CA PRO A 113 -5.74 0.66 1.93
C PRO A 113 -4.96 1.46 2.97
N ALA A 114 -5.51 2.59 3.39
CA ALA A 114 -4.90 3.46 4.41
C ALA A 114 -4.72 2.76 5.78
N GLY A 115 -5.62 1.82 6.12
CA GLY A 115 -5.56 1.02 7.35
C GLY A 115 -4.70 -0.23 7.24
N GLY A 116 -3.97 -0.43 6.13
CA GLY A 116 -3.07 -1.55 5.92
C GLY A 116 -1.83 -1.52 6.82
N ARG A 117 -1.04 -2.58 6.77
CA ARG A 117 0.27 -2.60 7.43
C ARG A 117 1.37 -2.27 6.42
N PRO A 118 2.33 -1.40 6.76
CA PRO A 118 3.46 -1.14 5.89
C PRO A 118 4.35 -2.38 5.74
N THR A 119 5.13 -2.42 4.67
CA THR A 119 6.18 -3.43 4.50
C THR A 119 7.15 -3.37 5.68
N TYR A 120 7.43 -4.53 6.25
CA TYR A 120 8.27 -4.63 7.44
C TYR A 120 9.09 -5.91 7.41
N GLN A 121 10.31 -5.84 7.92
CA GLN A 121 11.17 -7.01 8.06
C GLN A 121 11.99 -6.93 9.35
N SER A 122 11.89 -7.98 10.16
CA SER A 122 12.73 -8.25 11.33
C SER A 122 13.16 -9.70 11.36
N ILE A 123 13.85 -10.11 12.42
CA ILE A 123 14.28 -11.50 12.63
C ILE A 123 13.09 -12.46 12.75
N ASP A 124 12.01 -12.00 13.41
CA ASP A 124 10.88 -12.85 13.79
C ASP A 124 9.59 -12.54 13.02
N ARG A 125 9.57 -11.46 12.23
CA ARG A 125 8.36 -11.01 11.53
C ARG A 125 8.69 -10.34 10.20
N ARG A 126 7.90 -10.69 9.17
CA ARG A 126 7.96 -10.06 7.85
C ARG A 126 6.55 -9.74 7.36
N VAL A 127 6.34 -8.53 6.86
CA VAL A 127 5.13 -8.12 6.14
C VAL A 127 5.51 -7.81 4.70
N THR A 128 4.93 -8.55 3.76
CA THR A 128 5.25 -8.47 2.33
C THR A 128 4.00 -8.13 1.54
N TRP A 129 4.12 -7.19 0.63
CA TRP A 129 3.10 -6.86 -0.35
C TRP A 129 3.51 -7.35 -1.72
N THR A 130 2.61 -8.04 -2.39
CA THR A 130 2.84 -8.58 -3.73
C THR A 130 1.69 -8.25 -4.65
N ILE A 131 2.00 -8.08 -5.95
CA ILE A 131 1.01 -7.87 -7.00
C ILE A 131 1.36 -8.70 -8.23
N LYS A 132 0.34 -9.22 -8.93
CA LYS A 132 0.48 -9.90 -10.21
C LYS A 132 -0.71 -9.60 -11.12
N GLY A 133 -0.50 -9.68 -12.41
CA GLY A 133 -1.56 -9.65 -13.42
C GLY A 133 -2.07 -11.06 -13.70
N VAL A 134 -3.37 -11.18 -13.99
CA VAL A 134 -4.05 -12.44 -14.22
C VAL A 134 -5.02 -12.30 -15.39
N VAL A 135 -4.99 -13.27 -16.31
CA VAL A 135 -6.01 -13.48 -17.34
C VAL A 135 -6.78 -14.75 -16.99
N ALA A 136 -8.05 -14.60 -16.67
CA ALA A 136 -8.93 -15.72 -16.33
C ALA A 136 -9.56 -16.31 -17.60
N VAL A 137 -9.56 -17.63 -17.71
CA VAL A 137 -10.15 -18.34 -18.85
C VAL A 137 -11.00 -19.51 -18.34
N ASP A 138 -12.24 -19.60 -18.80
CA ASP A 138 -13.16 -20.66 -18.38
C ASP A 138 -12.60 -22.06 -18.68
N GLY A 139 -12.70 -22.95 -17.71
CA GLY A 139 -12.30 -24.35 -17.81
C GLY A 139 -10.80 -24.61 -18.01
N ARG A 140 -9.95 -23.58 -17.81
CA ARG A 140 -8.47 -23.68 -17.86
C ARG A 140 -7.85 -22.98 -16.64
N PRO A 141 -6.64 -23.34 -16.22
CA PRO A 141 -5.91 -22.57 -15.22
C PRO A 141 -5.67 -21.15 -15.73
N ASP A 142 -5.75 -20.17 -14.82
CA ASP A 142 -5.47 -18.76 -15.11
C ASP A 142 -4.03 -18.56 -15.59
N ALA A 143 -3.84 -17.70 -16.61
CA ALA A 143 -2.51 -17.23 -16.96
C ALA A 143 -2.12 -16.07 -16.04
N THR A 144 -0.88 -16.10 -15.53
CA THR A 144 -0.41 -15.11 -14.56
C THR A 144 0.92 -14.49 -14.97
N SER A 145 1.12 -13.22 -14.66
CA SER A 145 2.42 -12.58 -14.75
C SER A 145 3.36 -13.08 -13.63
N ARG A 146 4.62 -12.70 -13.72
CA ARG A 146 5.51 -12.77 -12.55
C ARG A 146 4.92 -11.93 -11.42
N THR A 147 5.03 -12.44 -10.20
CA THR A 147 4.67 -11.69 -9.00
C THR A 147 5.72 -10.63 -8.74
N ALA A 148 5.29 -9.38 -8.62
CA ALA A 148 6.13 -8.27 -8.21
C ALA A 148 5.95 -8.00 -6.71
N GLU A 149 7.06 -7.84 -5.99
CA GLU A 149 7.04 -7.34 -4.61
C GLU A 149 7.08 -5.82 -4.65
N ILE A 150 6.25 -5.17 -3.82
CA ILE A 150 6.17 -3.72 -3.68
C ILE A 150 6.48 -3.31 -2.25
N GLN A 151 7.10 -2.16 -2.09
CA GLN A 151 7.35 -1.56 -0.79
C GLN A 151 6.19 -0.63 -0.44
N VAL A 152 5.44 -0.97 0.61
CA VAL A 152 4.39 -0.11 1.15
C VAL A 152 4.92 0.61 2.39
N THR A 153 4.97 1.94 2.32
CA THR A 153 5.44 2.80 3.41
C THR A 153 4.27 3.26 4.29
N PRO A 154 4.53 3.69 5.53
CA PRO A 154 3.53 4.39 6.33
C PRO A 154 2.94 5.57 5.54
N PRO A 155 1.71 6.01 5.84
CA PRO A 155 1.14 7.17 5.18
C PRO A 155 2.10 8.35 5.34
N SER A 156 2.33 9.10 4.24
CA SER A 156 3.13 10.31 4.30
C SER A 156 2.52 11.21 5.37
N ALA A 157 3.26 11.48 6.44
CA ALA A 157 2.82 12.45 7.43
C ALA A 157 2.64 13.76 6.68
N GLN A 158 1.38 14.20 6.49
CA GLN A 158 1.14 15.57 6.05
C GLN A 158 1.93 16.44 7.01
N PRO A 159 2.73 17.40 6.51
CA PRO A 159 3.41 18.31 7.39
C PRO A 159 2.32 18.96 8.25
N VAL A 160 2.28 18.59 9.52
CA VAL A 160 1.48 19.32 10.50
C VAL A 160 2.10 20.69 10.49
N ILE A 161 1.46 21.64 9.79
CA ILE A 161 1.77 23.05 9.91
C ILE A 161 1.43 23.36 11.37
N ARG A 162 2.39 23.18 12.26
CA ARG A 162 2.31 23.74 13.60
C ARG A 162 2.44 25.24 13.36
N GLU A 163 1.30 25.92 13.40
CA GLU A 163 1.32 27.36 13.56
C GLU A 163 2.23 27.62 14.76
N LYS A 164 3.38 28.22 14.46
CA LYS A 164 4.28 28.68 15.51
C LYS A 164 3.52 29.78 16.21
N GLU A 165 2.92 29.48 17.35
CA GLU A 165 2.34 30.49 18.23
C GLU A 165 3.49 31.45 18.56
N ILE A 166 3.49 32.60 17.91
CA ILE A 166 4.47 33.67 18.18
C ILE A 166 4.01 34.28 19.49
N VAL A 167 4.46 33.73 20.61
CA VAL A 167 4.31 34.35 21.91
C VAL A 167 5.14 35.65 21.85
N ARG A 168 4.45 36.78 21.64
CA ARG A 168 5.07 38.09 21.78
C ARG A 168 5.19 38.34 23.28
N GLU A 169 6.39 38.31 23.82
CA GLU A 169 6.66 38.83 25.17
C GLU A 169 6.40 40.33 25.17
N VAL A 170 5.30 40.75 25.77
CA VAL A 170 4.99 42.15 25.98
C VAL A 170 5.61 42.55 27.30
N VAL A 171 6.68 43.34 27.25
CA VAL A 171 7.33 43.87 28.46
C VAL A 171 6.54 45.05 28.98
N MET A 172 5.95 44.90 30.16
CA MET A 172 5.19 45.96 30.84
C MET A 172 6.11 46.80 31.76
N ILE A 173 6.04 48.09 31.65
CA ILE A 173 6.83 49.03 32.46
C ILE A 173 5.89 49.99 33.23
N PRO A 174 6.23 50.42 34.43
CA PRO A 174 5.43 51.38 35.18
C PRO A 174 5.54 52.79 34.57
N CYS A 175 4.40 53.47 34.44
CA CYS A 175 4.38 54.88 34.08
C CYS A 175 4.98 55.76 35.15
N LYS A 176 5.87 56.68 34.78
CA LYS A 176 6.55 57.61 35.73
C LYS A 176 5.61 58.56 36.47
N TYR A 177 4.38 58.78 35.94
CA TYR A 177 3.43 59.77 36.48
C TYR A 177 2.31 59.13 37.30
N CYS A 178 1.78 57.99 36.91
CA CYS A 178 0.65 57.35 37.58
C CYS A 178 0.93 55.92 38.06
N SER A 179 2.13 55.40 37.84
CA SER A 179 2.56 54.08 38.20
C SER A 179 1.77 52.92 37.59
N SER A 180 0.80 53.17 36.69
CA SER A 180 0.10 52.12 35.96
C SER A 180 1.06 51.44 35.02
N LEU A 181 0.94 50.10 34.91
CA LEU A 181 1.71 49.30 33.96
C LEU A 181 1.26 49.64 32.52
N MET A 182 2.23 49.89 31.65
CA MET A 182 2.02 50.12 30.23
C MET A 182 3.02 49.33 29.41
N ASP A 183 2.60 48.96 28.18
CA ASP A 183 3.51 48.31 27.25
C ASP A 183 4.68 49.22 26.91
N GLN A 184 5.91 48.69 26.97
CA GLN A 184 7.12 49.44 26.68
C GLN A 184 7.18 50.04 25.28
N THR A 185 6.37 49.58 24.33
CA THR A 185 6.29 50.11 22.95
C THR A 185 5.40 51.33 22.83
N LEU A 186 4.57 51.63 23.85
CA LEU A 186 3.65 52.78 23.82
C LEU A 186 4.39 54.05 24.10
N THR A 187 4.06 55.06 23.31
CA THR A 187 4.61 56.44 23.45
C THR A 187 3.87 57.30 24.47
N CYS A 188 2.62 56.90 24.83
CA CYS A 188 1.79 57.57 25.82
C CYS A 188 1.16 56.56 26.77
N CYS A 189 1.03 56.94 28.04
CA CYS A 189 0.35 56.08 29.02
C CYS A 189 -1.16 56.00 28.72
N PRO A 190 -1.74 54.80 28.59
CA PRO A 190 -3.18 54.65 28.31
C PRO A 190 -4.06 55.06 29.47
N ASN A 191 -3.51 55.14 30.70
CA ASN A 191 -4.29 55.50 31.89
C ASN A 191 -4.29 57.01 32.17
N CYS A 192 -3.18 57.75 32.05
CA CYS A 192 -3.08 59.15 32.42
C CYS A 192 -2.73 60.07 31.22
N GLY A 193 -2.52 59.52 30.00
CA GLY A 193 -2.21 60.31 28.78
C GLY A 193 -0.80 60.89 28.73
N ALA A 194 0.02 60.75 29.80
CA ALA A 194 1.35 61.32 29.84
C ALA A 194 2.27 60.75 28.77
N LYS A 195 2.97 61.60 28.04
CA LYS A 195 3.96 61.18 27.04
C LYS A 195 5.19 60.57 27.78
N ARG A 196 5.69 59.46 27.24
CA ARG A 196 6.92 58.83 27.67
C ARG A 196 8.10 59.70 27.20
N THR A 197 8.79 60.33 28.13
CA THR A 197 10.10 60.91 27.84
C THR A 197 11.14 59.80 27.91
N ALA A 198 11.99 59.70 26.92
CA ALA A 198 13.05 58.72 26.80
C ALA A 198 14.01 58.80 28.00
#